data_eecc7e79a861598831a1e0919927cea9
#
_entry.id   eecc7e79a861598831a1e0919927cea9
#
_cell.length_a   1.000
_cell.length_b   1.000
_cell.length_c   1.000
_cell.angle_alpha   90.00
_cell.angle_beta   90.00
_cell.angle_gamma   90.00
#
_symmetry.space_group_name_H-M   'P 1'
#
loop_
_entity.id
_entity.type
_entity.pdbx_description
1 polymer ?
#
loop_
_entity_poly.entity_id
_entity_poly.type
_entity_poly.pdbx_seq_one_letter_code
_entity_poly.pdbx_strand_id
1 'polypeptide(L)'
;MSFEYKLKIMLIMKFRIFFSLVAVSLIGLLLSFVPSENLKPGKLDEPGKKRTAKEENTFYIIVDKSDYELKVYDEEGWYATYPIVFGSKDLSDKMREGDKRTPNGKFKVLLKKIHPKWGPELLLDYPNEESYQRFKERKAKGVIPKNARIGNGIAIHATRPQEEWTVDNFYNWTDGCVSVKYTEMQDLFSYIPVGTSVTIQP
;
A
#
# COMPACT_ATOMS: atom_id res chain seq x y z
N MET A 1 -40.60 -16.90 -21.68
CA MET A 1 -39.28 -17.53 -21.98
C MET A 1 -39.56 -18.77 -22.79
N SER A 2 -39.19 -18.81 -24.08
CA SER A 2 -39.61 -19.83 -25.03
C SER A 2 -38.96 -21.19 -24.71
N PHE A 3 -39.61 -22.25 -25.07
CA PHE A 3 -39.15 -23.64 -24.90
C PHE A 3 -37.77 -23.87 -25.53
N GLU A 4 -37.47 -23.22 -26.64
CA GLU A 4 -36.17 -23.27 -27.32
C GLU A 4 -35.02 -22.69 -26.50
N TYR A 5 -35.28 -21.65 -25.72
CA TYR A 5 -34.26 -21.03 -24.89
C TYR A 5 -33.82 -21.92 -23.72
N LYS A 6 -34.78 -22.65 -23.12
CA LYS A 6 -34.49 -23.63 -22.07
C LYS A 6 -33.70 -24.83 -22.59
N LEU A 7 -33.99 -25.28 -23.80
CA LEU A 7 -33.30 -26.40 -24.43
C LEU A 7 -31.85 -26.06 -24.78
N LYS A 8 -31.56 -24.82 -25.24
CA LYS A 8 -30.21 -24.34 -25.50
C LYS A 8 -29.34 -24.26 -24.22
N ILE A 9 -29.91 -23.75 -23.12
CA ILE A 9 -29.19 -23.64 -21.85
C ILE A 9 -28.86 -25.06 -21.32
N MET A 10 -29.78 -26.01 -21.39
CA MET A 10 -29.56 -27.35 -20.94
C MET A 10 -28.49 -28.11 -21.77
N LEU A 11 -28.40 -27.84 -23.06
CA LEU A 11 -27.39 -28.40 -23.95
C LEU A 11 -25.97 -27.84 -23.63
N ILE A 12 -25.86 -26.52 -23.39
CA ILE A 12 -24.60 -25.89 -23.01
C ILE A 12 -24.08 -26.34 -21.65
N MET A 13 -24.98 -26.57 -20.67
CA MET A 13 -24.60 -27.09 -19.38
C MET A 13 -24.09 -28.54 -19.44
N LYS A 14 -24.72 -29.41 -20.24
CA LYS A 14 -24.27 -30.81 -20.44
C LYS A 14 -22.90 -30.86 -21.14
N PHE A 15 -22.63 -29.97 -22.09
CA PHE A 15 -21.35 -29.90 -22.80
C PHE A 15 -20.21 -29.45 -21.89
N ARG A 16 -20.45 -28.50 -20.97
CA ARG A 16 -19.46 -28.04 -19.99
C ARG A 16 -19.09 -29.10 -18.94
N ILE A 17 -20.07 -29.88 -18.49
CA ILE A 17 -19.85 -30.97 -17.53
C ILE A 17 -19.04 -32.11 -18.17
N PHE A 18 -19.30 -32.44 -19.43
CA PHE A 18 -18.56 -33.49 -20.15
C PHE A 18 -17.08 -33.10 -20.37
N PHE A 19 -16.77 -31.85 -20.71
CA PHE A 19 -15.39 -31.38 -20.87
C PHE A 19 -14.62 -31.30 -19.53
N SER A 20 -15.29 -31.01 -18.43
CA SER A 20 -14.68 -30.99 -17.10
C SER A 20 -14.28 -32.41 -16.61
N LEU A 21 -15.05 -33.42 -16.93
CA LEU A 21 -14.76 -34.82 -16.56
C LEU A 21 -13.63 -35.43 -17.39
N VAL A 22 -13.49 -35.05 -18.65
CA VAL A 22 -12.42 -35.57 -19.53
C VAL A 22 -11.05 -34.92 -19.16
N ALA A 23 -11.05 -33.67 -18.71
CA ALA A 23 -9.81 -32.99 -18.27
C ALA A 23 -9.21 -33.55 -16.98
N VAL A 24 -10.04 -34.04 -16.07
CA VAL A 24 -9.59 -34.67 -14.80
C VAL A 24 -8.99 -36.04 -15.01
N SER A 25 -9.44 -36.82 -16.01
CA SER A 25 -8.91 -38.15 -16.31
C SER A 25 -7.56 -38.16 -17.04
N LEU A 26 -7.19 -37.08 -17.74
CA LEU A 26 -5.91 -36.95 -18.44
C LEU A 26 -4.76 -36.46 -17.56
N ILE A 27 -5.04 -35.81 -16.41
CA ILE A 27 -4.00 -35.34 -15.46
C ILE A 27 -3.52 -36.48 -14.55
N GLY A 28 -4.31 -37.58 -14.38
CA GLY A 28 -3.94 -38.73 -13.57
C GLY A 28 -2.90 -39.67 -14.17
N LEU A 29 -2.57 -39.57 -15.47
CA LEU A 29 -1.67 -40.50 -16.16
C LEU A 29 -0.25 -39.98 -16.40
N LEU A 30 0.08 -38.74 -15.97
CA LEU A 30 1.40 -38.10 -16.17
C LEU A 30 2.25 -37.99 -14.90
N LEU A 31 1.81 -38.61 -13.77
CA LEU A 31 2.51 -38.52 -12.48
C LEU A 31 3.34 -39.76 -12.10
N SER A 32 3.66 -40.65 -13.05
CA SER A 32 4.49 -41.82 -12.78
C SER A 32 5.75 -41.83 -13.66
N PHE A 33 6.67 -40.90 -13.44
CA PHE A 33 8.11 -41.10 -13.69
C PHE A 33 8.86 -39.82 -13.30
N VAL A 34 9.20 -39.64 -12.01
CA VAL A 34 10.24 -38.74 -11.57
C VAL A 34 11.40 -39.64 -11.12
N PRO A 35 12.54 -39.64 -11.80
CA PRO A 35 13.71 -40.34 -11.30
C PRO A 35 14.18 -39.66 -10.01
N SER A 36 14.39 -40.46 -8.98
CA SER A 36 15.00 -40.03 -7.72
C SER A 36 16.47 -39.68 -7.93
N GLU A 37 16.77 -38.44 -8.32
CA GLU A 37 18.13 -37.92 -8.26
C GLU A 37 18.36 -37.26 -6.91
N ASN A 38 19.19 -37.95 -6.11
CA ASN A 38 20.08 -37.47 -5.06
C ASN A 38 19.66 -36.18 -4.32
N LEU A 39 18.78 -36.32 -3.34
CA LEU A 39 18.71 -35.37 -2.21
C LEU A 39 20.03 -35.48 -1.44
N LYS A 40 20.96 -34.56 -1.66
CA LYS A 40 22.06 -34.33 -0.75
C LYS A 40 21.48 -33.98 0.61
N PRO A 41 21.93 -34.61 1.72
CA PRO A 41 21.43 -34.29 3.04
C PRO A 41 21.72 -32.81 3.32
N GLY A 42 20.67 -32.03 3.59
CA GLY A 42 20.78 -30.63 3.98
C GLY A 42 21.70 -30.54 5.19
N LYS A 43 22.73 -29.72 5.07
CA LYS A 43 23.63 -29.38 6.14
C LYS A 43 22.77 -28.81 7.29
N LEU A 44 22.71 -29.52 8.41
CA LEU A 44 22.13 -29.03 9.66
C LEU A 44 22.87 -27.75 10.04
N ASP A 45 22.17 -26.63 10.10
CA ASP A 45 22.73 -25.37 10.57
C ASP A 45 23.23 -25.54 11.99
N GLU A 46 24.50 -25.22 12.22
CA GLU A 46 25.11 -25.24 13.55
C GLU A 46 24.36 -24.28 14.49
N PRO A 47 24.02 -24.70 15.74
CA PRO A 47 23.41 -23.82 16.70
C PRO A 47 24.41 -22.78 17.18
N GLY A 48 24.34 -21.54 16.71
CA GLY A 48 25.19 -20.46 17.18
C GLY A 48 25.47 -19.31 16.24
N LYS A 49 25.11 -19.39 14.97
CA LYS A 49 25.31 -18.27 14.04
C LYS A 49 24.13 -17.30 14.19
N LYS A 50 24.30 -16.27 15.05
CA LYS A 50 23.42 -15.09 15.04
C LYS A 50 23.31 -14.59 13.60
N ARG A 51 22.13 -14.71 12.99
CA ARG A 51 21.79 -13.99 11.77
C ARG A 51 21.78 -12.50 12.09
N THR A 52 22.91 -11.84 11.90
CA THR A 52 23.02 -10.39 11.80
C THR A 52 23.06 -10.00 10.33
N ALA A 53 22.15 -10.51 9.54
CA ALA A 53 21.74 -9.84 8.32
C ALA A 53 20.58 -8.93 8.73
N LYS A 54 20.83 -7.63 8.86
CA LYS A 54 19.82 -6.60 8.74
C LYS A 54 19.18 -6.87 7.38
N GLU A 55 17.98 -7.44 7.35
CA GLU A 55 17.21 -7.57 6.13
C GLU A 55 17.14 -6.16 5.54
N GLU A 56 17.80 -5.98 4.41
CA GLU A 56 17.83 -4.68 3.73
C GLU A 56 16.39 -4.42 3.29
N ASN A 57 15.82 -3.34 3.79
CA ASN A 57 14.45 -2.96 3.44
C ASN A 57 14.45 -2.52 1.97
N THR A 58 13.96 -3.38 1.10
CA THR A 58 13.91 -3.16 -0.35
C THR A 58 12.67 -2.41 -0.79
N PHE A 59 11.64 -2.29 0.07
CA PHE A 59 10.41 -1.58 -0.24
C PHE A 59 10.59 -0.07 -0.28
N TYR A 60 9.91 0.57 -1.24
CA TYR A 60 9.67 2.01 -1.24
C TYR A 60 8.26 2.32 -1.74
N ILE A 61 7.75 3.46 -1.32
CA ILE A 61 6.39 3.92 -1.61
C ILE A 61 6.43 5.21 -2.41
N ILE A 62 5.59 5.31 -3.44
CA ILE A 62 5.29 6.55 -4.16
C ILE A 62 3.81 6.85 -3.94
N VAL A 63 3.53 8.03 -3.37
CA VAL A 63 2.18 8.59 -3.27
C VAL A 63 2.03 9.64 -4.37
N ASP A 64 1.18 9.37 -5.33
CA ASP A 64 0.79 10.27 -6.41
C ASP A 64 -0.58 10.86 -6.09
N LYS A 65 -0.61 12.16 -5.78
CA LYS A 65 -1.84 12.83 -5.39
C LYS A 65 -2.74 13.15 -6.58
N SER A 66 -2.16 13.36 -7.77
CA SER A 66 -2.93 13.63 -8.98
C SER A 66 -3.69 12.40 -9.45
N ASP A 67 -3.11 11.23 -9.31
CA ASP A 67 -3.72 9.95 -9.69
C ASP A 67 -4.55 9.34 -8.55
N TYR A 68 -4.48 9.89 -7.34
CA TYR A 68 -5.10 9.32 -6.14
C TYR A 68 -4.62 7.90 -5.85
N GLU A 69 -3.31 7.65 -6.02
CA GLU A 69 -2.71 6.34 -5.87
C GLU A 69 -1.50 6.34 -4.91
N LEU A 70 -1.37 5.24 -4.19
CA LEU A 70 -0.19 4.86 -3.44
C LEU A 70 0.37 3.59 -4.09
N LYS A 71 1.56 3.69 -4.67
CA LYS A 71 2.25 2.57 -5.31
C LYS A 71 3.39 2.08 -4.42
N VAL A 72 3.46 0.78 -4.24
CA VAL A 72 4.54 0.10 -3.52
C VAL A 72 5.42 -0.61 -4.54
N TYR A 73 6.71 -0.51 -4.34
CA TYR A 73 7.74 -1.17 -5.13
C TYR A 73 8.69 -1.93 -4.21
N ASP A 74 9.27 -2.99 -4.71
CA ASP A 74 10.37 -3.73 -4.12
C ASP A 74 11.56 -3.80 -5.10
N GLU A 75 12.53 -4.69 -4.86
CA GLU A 75 13.69 -4.88 -5.73
C GLU A 75 13.35 -5.47 -7.11
N GLU A 76 12.22 -6.17 -7.23
CA GLU A 76 11.74 -6.75 -8.49
C GLU A 76 10.90 -5.76 -9.32
N GLY A 77 10.51 -4.62 -8.71
CA GLY A 77 9.76 -3.55 -9.35
C GLY A 77 8.43 -3.23 -8.67
N TRP A 78 7.38 -3.00 -9.46
CA TRP A 78 6.04 -2.72 -8.92
C TRP A 78 5.47 -3.93 -8.18
N TYR A 79 5.03 -3.69 -6.94
CA TYR A 79 4.47 -4.71 -6.05
C TYR A 79 2.94 -4.58 -5.90
N ALA A 80 2.45 -3.39 -5.53
CA ALA A 80 1.03 -3.14 -5.29
C ALA A 80 0.64 -1.68 -5.53
N THR A 81 -0.65 -1.44 -5.80
CA THR A 81 -1.24 -0.09 -5.86
C THR A 81 -2.50 -0.05 -5.01
N TYR A 82 -2.65 1.01 -4.24
CA TYR A 82 -3.79 1.29 -3.36
C TYR A 82 -4.40 2.64 -3.72
N PRO A 83 -5.72 2.74 -3.90
CA PRO A 83 -6.39 4.02 -4.03
C PRO A 83 -6.31 4.79 -2.71
N ILE A 84 -6.15 6.09 -2.81
CA ILE A 84 -6.00 6.96 -1.64
C ILE A 84 -6.96 8.14 -1.67
N VAL A 85 -7.14 8.74 -0.50
CA VAL A 85 -7.56 10.13 -0.34
C VAL A 85 -6.61 10.83 0.63
N PHE A 86 -6.65 12.14 0.65
CA PHE A 86 -5.72 12.94 1.45
C PHE A 86 -6.41 14.19 2.01
N GLY A 87 -5.67 15.23 2.31
CA GLY A 87 -6.24 16.43 2.91
C GLY A 87 -6.90 17.35 1.87
N SER A 88 -6.29 18.49 1.59
CA SER A 88 -6.79 19.43 0.58
C SER A 88 -6.64 18.91 -0.84
N LYS A 89 -7.58 19.23 -1.74
CA LYS A 89 -7.44 19.00 -3.19
C LYS A 89 -6.33 19.84 -3.84
N ASP A 90 -5.76 20.78 -3.13
CA ASP A 90 -4.59 21.53 -3.56
C ASP A 90 -3.35 20.64 -3.49
N LEU A 91 -2.83 20.24 -4.66
CA LEU A 91 -1.70 19.32 -4.80
C LEU A 91 -0.35 19.96 -4.47
N SER A 92 -0.30 21.28 -4.23
CA SER A 92 0.94 21.96 -3.83
C SER A 92 1.39 21.51 -2.44
N ASP A 93 2.66 21.80 -2.12
CA ASP A 93 3.26 21.39 -0.85
C ASP A 93 2.58 22.01 0.37
N LYS A 94 2.59 21.29 1.47
CA LYS A 94 2.11 21.76 2.78
C LYS A 94 2.92 22.98 3.22
N MET A 95 2.23 24.07 3.55
CA MET A 95 2.85 25.34 3.92
C MET A 95 2.94 25.52 5.43
N ARG A 96 1.91 25.09 6.17
CA ARG A 96 1.80 25.30 7.62
C ARG A 96 0.75 24.37 8.23
N GLU A 97 0.74 24.31 9.55
CA GLU A 97 -0.34 23.66 10.30
C GLU A 97 -1.71 24.26 9.96
N GLY A 98 -2.71 23.41 9.83
CA GLY A 98 -4.10 23.80 9.56
C GLY A 98 -4.42 24.15 8.10
N ASP A 99 -3.47 24.07 7.16
CA ASP A 99 -3.73 24.27 5.73
C ASP A 99 -4.35 23.07 5.03
N LYS A 100 -4.44 21.94 5.73
CA LYS A 100 -4.95 20.65 5.24
C LYS A 100 -4.22 20.05 4.05
N ARG A 101 -3.14 20.66 3.58
CA ARG A 101 -2.35 20.11 2.48
C ARG A 101 -1.54 18.91 2.94
N THR A 102 -1.39 17.95 2.06
CA THR A 102 -0.45 16.83 2.23
C THR A 102 0.92 17.26 1.74
N PRO A 103 1.99 17.09 2.53
CA PRO A 103 3.30 17.58 2.15
C PRO A 103 3.85 16.83 0.93
N ASN A 104 4.56 17.54 0.06
CA ASN A 104 5.37 16.97 -1.01
C ASN A 104 6.80 16.77 -0.52
N GLY A 105 7.46 15.71 -0.99
CA GLY A 105 8.85 15.44 -0.66
C GLY A 105 9.15 13.98 -0.39
N LYS A 106 10.34 13.76 0.15
CA LYS A 106 10.82 12.42 0.53
C LYS A 106 10.79 12.27 2.04
N PHE A 107 10.17 11.20 2.49
CA PHE A 107 9.97 10.85 3.89
C PHE A 107 10.39 9.40 4.14
N LYS A 108 10.33 9.00 5.41
CA LYS A 108 10.49 7.60 5.83
C LYS A 108 9.39 7.22 6.78
N VAL A 109 9.01 5.96 6.79
CA VAL A 109 8.18 5.39 7.84
C VAL A 109 8.96 5.44 9.15
N LEU A 110 8.56 6.31 10.07
CA LEU A 110 9.19 6.50 11.37
C LEU A 110 8.81 5.41 12.36
N LEU A 111 7.53 5.06 12.39
CA LEU A 111 7.01 3.96 13.21
C LEU A 111 5.68 3.43 12.68
N LYS A 112 5.35 2.22 13.09
CA LYS A 112 4.05 1.56 12.85
C LYS A 112 3.31 1.50 14.17
N LYS A 113 2.04 1.88 14.18
CA LYS A 113 1.20 1.80 15.38
C LYS A 113 -0.27 1.58 15.04
N ILE A 114 -1.03 1.15 16.05
CA ILE A 114 -2.49 1.09 15.98
C ILE A 114 -3.05 2.34 16.65
N HIS A 115 -3.63 3.21 15.86
CA HIS A 115 -4.26 4.42 16.36
C HIS A 115 -5.66 4.09 16.90
N PRO A 116 -6.07 4.59 18.09
CA PRO A 116 -7.35 4.24 18.70
C PRO A 116 -8.58 4.54 17.83
N LYS A 117 -8.48 5.56 16.97
CA LYS A 117 -9.59 6.02 16.13
C LYS A 117 -9.55 5.48 14.70
N TRP A 118 -8.35 5.32 14.12
CA TRP A 118 -8.16 5.02 12.71
C TRP A 118 -7.64 3.61 12.45
N GLY A 119 -7.21 2.87 13.50
CA GLY A 119 -6.59 1.56 13.35
C GLY A 119 -5.13 1.63 12.89
N PRO A 120 -4.69 0.75 11.98
CA PRO A 120 -3.30 0.70 11.55
C PRO A 120 -2.85 2.02 10.90
N GLU A 121 -1.63 2.47 11.23
CA GLU A 121 -1.01 3.63 10.60
C GLU A 121 0.51 3.50 10.50
N LEU A 122 1.07 4.06 9.43
CA LEU A 122 2.49 4.28 9.21
C LEU A 122 2.77 5.77 9.41
N LEU A 123 3.34 6.13 10.56
CA LEU A 123 3.71 7.52 10.84
C LEU A 123 4.97 7.87 10.03
N LEU A 124 4.95 9.01 9.33
CA LEU A 124 6.08 9.51 8.58
C LEU A 124 6.94 10.45 9.43
N ASP A 125 8.21 10.60 9.05
CA ASP A 125 9.18 11.51 9.68
C ASP A 125 8.97 12.99 9.31
N TYR A 126 7.70 13.37 9.00
CA TYR A 126 7.34 14.77 8.79
C TYR A 126 7.08 15.48 10.14
N PRO A 127 7.63 16.70 10.36
CA PRO A 127 8.57 17.41 9.49
C PRO A 127 10.01 16.93 9.64
N ASN A 128 10.67 16.63 8.52
CA ASN A 128 12.09 16.33 8.44
C ASN A 128 12.92 17.62 8.19
N GLU A 129 14.24 17.49 8.07
CA GLU A 129 15.14 18.62 7.87
C GLU A 129 14.77 19.46 6.64
N GLU A 130 14.46 18.83 5.52
CA GLU A 130 14.04 19.52 4.29
C GLU A 130 12.73 20.28 4.48
N SER A 131 11.78 19.71 5.21
CA SER A 131 10.51 20.37 5.56
C SER A 131 10.74 21.62 6.41
N TYR A 132 11.63 21.55 7.40
CA TYR A 132 12.00 22.69 8.23
C TYR A 132 12.71 23.77 7.44
N GLN A 133 13.60 23.42 6.54
CA GLN A 133 14.30 24.37 5.69
C GLN A 133 13.30 25.15 4.81
N ARG A 134 12.44 24.46 4.07
CA ARG A 134 11.40 25.09 3.25
C ARG A 134 10.47 25.99 4.09
N PHE A 135 10.11 25.55 5.28
CA PHE A 135 9.25 26.33 6.18
C PHE A 135 9.94 27.63 6.64
N LYS A 136 11.23 27.59 7.03
CA LYS A 136 12.01 28.77 7.39
C LYS A 136 12.12 29.77 6.25
N GLU A 137 12.40 29.29 5.03
CA GLU A 137 12.47 30.12 3.83
C GLU A 137 11.16 30.86 3.54
N ARG A 138 10.02 30.13 3.65
CA ARG A 138 8.68 30.71 3.45
C ARG A 138 8.37 31.80 4.48
N LYS A 139 8.78 31.61 5.74
CA LYS A 139 8.67 32.64 6.77
C LYS A 139 9.51 33.84 6.44
N ALA A 140 10.76 33.66 6.07
CA ALA A 140 11.70 34.73 5.73
C ALA A 140 11.21 35.57 4.54
N LYS A 141 10.60 34.92 3.55
CA LYS A 141 10.02 35.60 2.36
C LYS A 141 8.60 36.14 2.60
N GLY A 142 8.04 36.03 3.80
CA GLY A 142 6.69 36.50 4.12
C GLY A 142 5.56 35.76 3.43
N VAL A 143 5.84 34.55 2.87
CA VAL A 143 4.85 33.71 2.18
C VAL A 143 3.85 33.10 3.18
N ILE A 144 4.28 32.89 4.41
CA ILE A 144 3.43 32.42 5.53
C ILE A 144 3.58 33.36 6.72
N PRO A 145 2.54 33.43 7.60
CA PRO A 145 2.59 34.29 8.78
C PRO A 145 3.79 33.99 9.70
N LYS A 146 4.34 35.01 10.30
CA LYS A 146 5.49 34.86 11.23
C LYS A 146 5.19 33.94 12.42
N ASN A 147 3.94 33.90 12.89
CA ASN A 147 3.48 33.06 13.99
C ASN A 147 3.02 31.66 13.53
N ALA A 148 3.09 31.34 12.22
CA ALA A 148 2.71 30.02 11.73
C ALA A 148 3.58 28.93 12.36
N ARG A 149 2.96 27.75 12.57
CA ARG A 149 3.62 26.51 12.98
C ARG A 149 3.71 25.56 11.77
N ILE A 150 4.72 24.73 11.73
CA ILE A 150 4.93 23.77 10.63
C ILE A 150 3.90 22.64 10.69
N GLY A 151 3.47 22.23 11.90
CA GLY A 151 2.66 21.05 12.15
C GLY A 151 3.49 19.75 12.18
N ASN A 152 2.84 18.65 12.50
CA ASN A 152 3.45 17.32 12.59
C ASN A 152 2.39 16.23 12.38
N GLY A 153 2.77 14.96 12.58
CA GLY A 153 1.82 13.84 12.65
C GLY A 153 1.26 13.43 11.28
N ILE A 154 2.00 13.64 10.19
CA ILE A 154 1.62 13.11 8.88
C ILE A 154 1.85 11.61 8.85
N ALA A 155 0.82 10.87 8.44
CA ALA A 155 0.82 9.41 8.38
C ALA A 155 0.12 8.90 7.11
N ILE A 156 0.39 7.65 6.77
CA ILE A 156 -0.48 6.82 5.92
C ILE A 156 -1.33 6.00 6.89
N HIS A 157 -2.65 6.12 6.85
CA HIS A 157 -3.54 5.50 7.82
C HIS A 157 -4.85 5.00 7.20
N ALA A 158 -5.54 4.12 7.92
CA ALA A 158 -6.83 3.59 7.49
C ALA A 158 -7.95 4.65 7.54
N THR A 159 -8.99 4.46 6.71
CA THR A 159 -10.32 4.97 7.02
C THR A 159 -10.90 4.21 8.22
N ARG A 160 -12.03 4.63 8.76
CA ARG A 160 -12.85 3.71 9.57
C ARG A 160 -13.45 2.65 8.65
N PRO A 161 -13.71 1.41 9.15
CA PRO A 161 -14.28 0.34 8.32
C PRO A 161 -15.58 0.75 7.60
N GLN A 162 -16.39 1.60 8.22
CA GLN A 162 -17.67 2.07 7.67
C GLN A 162 -17.53 3.26 6.71
N GLU A 163 -16.32 3.82 6.58
CA GLU A 163 -16.02 5.04 5.81
C GLU A 163 -15.13 4.76 4.59
N GLU A 164 -14.94 3.49 4.19
CA GLU A 164 -14.15 3.13 3.00
C GLU A 164 -14.68 3.77 1.72
N TRP A 165 -15.98 4.07 1.67
CA TRP A 165 -16.62 4.81 0.58
C TRP A 165 -15.96 6.18 0.30
N THR A 166 -15.27 6.77 1.27
CA THR A 166 -14.55 8.04 1.09
C THR A 166 -13.41 7.90 0.07
N VAL A 167 -12.74 6.73 0.06
CA VAL A 167 -11.70 6.41 -0.92
C VAL A 167 -12.32 6.14 -2.27
N ASP A 168 -13.39 5.34 -2.35
CA ASP A 168 -14.08 5.01 -3.60
C ASP A 168 -14.65 6.24 -4.32
N ASN A 169 -14.98 7.31 -3.57
CA ASN A 169 -15.56 8.54 -4.11
C ASN A 169 -14.57 9.72 -4.13
N PHE A 170 -13.26 9.49 -3.94
CA PHE A 170 -12.24 10.54 -3.93
C PHE A 170 -12.56 11.69 -2.97
N TYR A 171 -13.17 11.37 -1.83
CA TYR A 171 -13.55 12.35 -0.81
C TYR A 171 -12.39 12.62 0.12
N ASN A 172 -11.68 13.72 -0.14
CA ASN A 172 -10.57 14.18 0.69
C ASN A 172 -11.07 14.73 2.04
N TRP A 173 -10.64 14.12 3.15
CA TRP A 173 -11.20 14.42 4.48
C TRP A 173 -10.15 14.63 5.57
N THR A 174 -8.87 14.34 5.31
CA THR A 174 -7.84 14.42 6.33
C THR A 174 -7.32 15.85 6.54
N ASP A 175 -6.53 16.06 7.60
CA ASP A 175 -5.85 17.33 7.84
C ASP A 175 -4.42 17.37 7.22
N GLY A 176 -4.14 16.47 6.27
CA GLY A 176 -2.89 16.38 5.53
C GLY A 176 -2.27 14.98 5.49
N CYS A 177 -2.83 14.00 6.18
CA CYS A 177 -2.45 12.61 6.07
C CYS A 177 -2.91 11.99 4.74
N VAL A 178 -2.31 10.87 4.36
CA VAL A 178 -2.77 9.99 3.29
C VAL A 178 -3.65 8.91 3.91
N SER A 179 -4.83 8.68 3.35
CA SER A 179 -5.76 7.66 3.85
C SER A 179 -6.05 6.63 2.77
N VAL A 180 -5.94 5.35 3.11
CA VAL A 180 -6.36 4.19 2.32
C VAL A 180 -7.56 3.51 2.97
N LYS A 181 -8.21 2.58 2.28
CA LYS A 181 -9.27 1.76 2.88
C LYS A 181 -8.75 0.99 4.10
N TYR A 182 -9.64 0.69 5.03
CA TYR A 182 -9.26 -0.03 6.25
C TYR A 182 -8.65 -1.40 5.95
N THR A 183 -9.29 -2.13 5.04
CA THR A 183 -8.82 -3.45 4.59
C THR A 183 -7.47 -3.38 3.89
N GLU A 184 -7.26 -2.39 3.04
CA GLU A 184 -5.99 -2.15 2.32
C GLU A 184 -4.87 -1.70 3.27
N MET A 185 -5.21 -0.90 4.29
CA MET A 185 -4.23 -0.50 5.30
C MET A 185 -3.76 -1.67 6.16
N GLN A 186 -4.63 -2.64 6.45
CA GLN A 186 -4.22 -3.87 7.13
C GLN A 186 -3.20 -4.64 6.31
N ASP A 187 -3.41 -4.75 5.00
CA ASP A 187 -2.48 -5.38 4.08
C ASP A 187 -1.15 -4.62 4.05
N LEU A 188 -1.16 -3.34 3.73
CA LEU A 188 0.02 -2.47 3.69
C LEU A 188 0.81 -2.51 5.02
N PHE A 189 0.09 -2.45 6.14
CA PHE A 189 0.69 -2.50 7.47
C PHE A 189 1.38 -3.84 7.75
N SER A 190 0.94 -4.94 7.15
CA SER A 190 1.49 -6.28 7.40
C SER A 190 2.94 -6.39 6.92
N TYR A 191 3.28 -5.85 5.75
CA TYR A 191 4.57 -6.09 5.09
C TYR A 191 5.50 -4.86 5.00
N ILE A 192 5.01 -3.62 5.09
CA ILE A 192 5.88 -2.43 5.05
C ILE A 192 6.68 -2.28 6.36
N PRO A 193 8.02 -2.32 6.34
CA PRO A 193 8.83 -2.15 7.53
C PRO A 193 9.05 -0.67 7.90
N VAL A 194 9.44 -0.42 9.15
CA VAL A 194 9.97 0.88 9.58
C VAL A 194 11.23 1.21 8.79
N GLY A 195 11.41 2.47 8.42
CA GLY A 195 12.51 2.93 7.59
C GLY A 195 12.22 2.91 6.08
N THR A 196 11.07 2.36 5.63
CA THR A 196 10.66 2.40 4.23
C THR A 196 10.63 3.83 3.71
N SER A 197 11.26 4.07 2.56
CA SER A 197 11.23 5.36 1.87
C SER A 197 9.85 5.65 1.30
N VAL A 198 9.37 6.88 1.49
CA VAL A 198 8.06 7.35 1.00
C VAL A 198 8.26 8.65 0.24
N THR A 199 7.96 8.66 -1.05
CA THR A 199 7.92 9.89 -1.85
C THR A 199 6.47 10.32 -2.04
N ILE A 200 6.15 11.56 -1.69
CA ILE A 200 4.83 12.17 -1.93
C ILE A 200 5.01 13.24 -3.00
N GLN A 201 4.26 13.13 -4.07
CA GLN A 201 4.29 14.02 -5.23
C GLN A 201 2.88 14.53 -5.58
N PRO A 202 2.82 15.64 -6.36
CA PRO A 202 1.55 16.19 -6.87
C PRO A 202 0.72 15.19 -7.63
#